data_a0004388075a97d6cf95bf2f0fe18b4b
#
_entry.id   a0004388075a97d6cf95bf2f0fe18b4b
#
_cell.length_a   1.000
_cell.length_b   1.000
_cell.length_c   1.000
_cell.angle_alpha   90.00
_cell.angle_beta   90.00
_cell.angle_gamma   90.00
#
_symmetry.space_group_name_H-M   'P 1'
#
loop_
_entity.id
_entity.type
_entity.pdbx_description
1 polymer ?
#
loop_
_entity_poly.entity_id
_entity_poly.type
_entity_poly.pdbx_seq_one_letter_code
_entity_poly.pdbx_strand_id
1 'polypeptide(L)'
;MRIKTLILAISLTSTVALAQTSDPIIMTINGKPVTRSEFEYSYNKNNTEGVIDKTSIKDYVNLFINYKLKVQAALDAHLDTLQSFKQEFATYRNQQIRPSMITDKDVENEARKIYKETKERTIANGGLIKCAHILLRLNQRASKEEQAILKNRIDSIYAVLKNGADFSSIAKKYSEDIKSAKNGGELPTITRGQTVKVFEDKLFSLKKGEISEPFLSPFGYHIIKMIGKEEIPPYDSVRTNIYQYIDARKIREQIINNKIDSIVKESAGKLTPEKLLTAKLSELEAKDQNLKYLIQEYHDGLLLIEMSSREIWDKAANDEKGLAAYFKKNKKKYKWLKPRFKGIAYHVQIPEDVKAVKKCIAHVPFKDWAERLRTAFNNDSTIRVKVEKGIFKQGDSPLVDREIFKQKVDVKPLKKYPIDAVYGKKLKKPEELDDIRGQVISDYQDELEKKWVENLRKKYKFTINKEVLSTVNKH
;
A
#
# COMPACT_ATOMS: atom_id res chain seq x y z
N MET A 1 54.43 19.64 68.38
CA MET A 1 54.67 19.51 66.93
C MET A 1 54.61 18.01 66.60
N ARG A 2 53.49 17.61 65.96
CA ARG A 2 53.33 16.21 65.50
C ARG A 2 52.92 16.28 64.03
N ILE A 3 53.83 15.77 63.20
CA ILE A 3 53.66 15.64 61.75
C ILE A 3 52.78 14.40 61.53
N LYS A 4 51.63 14.57 60.95
CA LYS A 4 50.76 13.45 60.47
C LYS A 4 51.10 13.16 59.01
N THR A 5 51.70 12.03 58.78
CA THR A 5 51.97 11.45 57.47
C THR A 5 50.62 10.96 56.87
N LEU A 6 50.23 11.48 55.75
CA LEU A 6 49.05 11.07 54.98
C LEU A 6 49.52 10.01 54.00
N ILE A 7 49.11 8.76 54.18
CA ILE A 7 49.33 7.65 53.23
C ILE A 7 48.23 7.73 52.20
N LEU A 8 48.59 8.04 50.96
CA LEU A 8 47.72 8.06 49.79
C LEU A 8 47.66 6.63 49.21
N ALA A 9 46.59 5.90 49.48
CA ALA A 9 46.34 4.62 48.84
C ALA A 9 45.84 4.84 47.41
N ILE A 10 46.68 4.60 46.41
CA ILE A 10 46.31 4.55 44.99
C ILE A 10 45.65 3.19 44.74
N SER A 11 44.31 3.18 44.67
CA SER A 11 43.55 2.06 44.16
C SER A 11 43.67 2.02 42.64
N LEU A 12 44.47 1.10 42.11
CA LEU A 12 44.45 0.75 40.68
C LEU A 12 43.12 0.08 40.38
N THR A 13 42.14 0.86 39.92
CA THR A 13 40.99 0.29 39.23
C THR A 13 41.42 -0.03 37.81
N SER A 14 41.69 -1.30 37.57
CA SER A 14 41.81 -1.82 36.21
C SER A 14 40.47 -1.67 35.48
N THR A 15 40.35 -0.57 34.75
CA THR A 15 39.32 -0.45 33.73
C THR A 15 39.63 -1.47 32.64
N VAL A 16 38.92 -2.59 32.65
CA VAL A 16 38.82 -3.45 31.49
C VAL A 16 38.10 -2.64 30.45
N ALA A 17 38.82 -1.92 29.61
CA ALA A 17 38.31 -1.39 28.37
C ALA A 17 37.88 -2.61 27.54
N LEU A 18 36.60 -2.90 27.50
CA LEU A 18 36.02 -3.71 26.45
C LEU A 18 36.39 -2.99 25.14
N ALA A 19 37.44 -3.47 24.50
CA ALA A 19 37.81 -3.07 23.15
C ALA A 19 36.60 -3.44 22.29
N GLN A 20 35.77 -2.46 22.00
CA GLN A 20 34.76 -2.55 20.95
C GLN A 20 35.58 -2.81 19.70
N THR A 21 35.62 -4.06 19.22
CA THR A 21 36.30 -4.41 17.99
C THR A 21 35.70 -3.57 16.89
N SER A 22 36.47 -2.59 16.41
CA SER A 22 36.05 -1.69 15.36
C SER A 22 35.65 -2.54 14.15
N ASP A 23 34.46 -2.32 13.61
CA ASP A 23 33.99 -3.00 12.40
C ASP A 23 35.00 -2.76 11.26
N PRO A 24 35.68 -3.81 10.74
CA PRO A 24 36.80 -3.62 9.83
C PRO A 24 36.35 -2.99 8.49
N ILE A 25 37.18 -2.10 7.96
CA ILE A 25 36.94 -1.45 6.69
C ILE A 25 37.24 -2.44 5.55
N ILE A 26 36.21 -2.83 4.79
CA ILE A 26 36.33 -3.77 3.66
C ILE A 26 36.76 -3.06 2.38
N MET A 27 36.33 -1.80 2.21
CA MET A 27 36.72 -0.99 1.04
C MET A 27 36.60 0.51 1.35
N THR A 28 37.18 1.34 0.48
CA THR A 28 36.93 2.77 0.47
C THR A 28 36.39 3.21 -0.88
N ILE A 29 35.44 4.14 -0.88
CA ILE A 29 34.87 4.73 -2.10
C ILE A 29 35.03 6.24 -2.02
N ASN A 30 35.84 6.82 -2.90
CA ASN A 30 36.18 8.24 -2.89
C ASN A 30 36.66 8.73 -1.48
N GLY A 31 37.49 7.91 -0.83
CA GLY A 31 38.01 8.18 0.51
C GLY A 31 37.05 7.88 1.66
N LYS A 32 35.76 7.61 1.40
CA LYS A 32 34.78 7.22 2.43
C LYS A 32 34.90 5.72 2.76
N PRO A 33 35.00 5.35 4.04
CA PRO A 33 35.09 3.94 4.42
C PRO A 33 33.73 3.24 4.28
N VAL A 34 33.79 1.98 3.85
CA VAL A 34 32.68 1.02 3.91
C VAL A 34 33.12 -0.10 4.83
N THR A 35 32.31 -0.43 5.80
CA THR A 35 32.63 -1.48 6.76
C THR A 35 32.24 -2.87 6.26
N ARG A 36 32.81 -3.92 6.87
CA ARG A 36 32.45 -5.30 6.55
C ARG A 36 30.98 -5.56 6.83
N SER A 37 30.46 -5.13 7.97
CA SER A 37 29.05 -5.34 8.32
C SER A 37 28.09 -4.65 7.37
N GLU A 38 28.40 -3.45 6.85
CA GLU A 38 27.61 -2.78 5.82
C GLU A 38 27.56 -3.62 4.53
N PHE A 39 28.71 -4.13 4.10
CA PHE A 39 28.79 -4.99 2.92
C PHE A 39 28.03 -6.31 3.12
N GLU A 40 28.19 -6.97 4.27
CA GLU A 40 27.51 -8.21 4.63
C GLU A 40 26.00 -8.04 4.69
N TYR A 41 25.52 -6.96 5.29
CA TYR A 41 24.10 -6.64 5.32
C TYR A 41 23.53 -6.61 3.91
N SER A 42 24.14 -5.85 3.01
CA SER A 42 23.71 -5.72 1.63
C SER A 42 23.84 -7.03 0.84
N TYR A 43 24.95 -7.76 1.02
CA TYR A 43 25.20 -9.05 0.38
C TYR A 43 24.17 -10.10 0.82
N ASN A 44 23.97 -10.27 2.11
CA ASN A 44 23.09 -11.29 2.68
C ASN A 44 21.63 -11.05 2.35
N LYS A 45 21.18 -9.79 2.35
CA LYS A 45 19.83 -9.41 1.95
C LYS A 45 19.51 -9.84 0.50
N ASN A 46 20.49 -9.72 -0.40
CA ASN A 46 20.33 -10.08 -1.81
C ASN A 46 20.58 -11.57 -2.09
N ASN A 47 21.03 -12.35 -1.10
CA ASN A 47 21.35 -13.78 -1.21
C ASN A 47 20.63 -14.63 -0.16
N THR A 48 19.41 -14.24 0.23
CA THR A 48 18.59 -14.97 1.21
C THR A 48 18.26 -16.40 0.75
N GLU A 49 17.75 -17.22 1.66
CA GLU A 49 17.54 -18.67 1.43
C GLU A 49 16.58 -19.00 0.26
N GLY A 50 15.71 -18.11 -0.16
CA GLY A 50 14.78 -18.30 -1.29
C GLY A 50 15.32 -17.85 -2.66
N VAL A 51 16.52 -17.29 -2.74
CA VAL A 51 17.10 -16.80 -4.00
C VAL A 51 17.70 -17.96 -4.79
N ILE A 52 17.18 -18.22 -6.01
CA ILE A 52 17.62 -19.33 -6.88
C ILE A 52 19.03 -19.08 -7.43
N ASP A 53 19.29 -17.86 -7.93
CA ASP A 53 20.57 -17.48 -8.54
C ASP A 53 21.37 -16.60 -7.58
N LYS A 54 22.02 -17.23 -6.58
CA LYS A 54 22.87 -16.54 -5.61
C LYS A 54 24.13 -16.00 -6.28
N THR A 55 24.37 -14.71 -6.09
CA THR A 55 25.58 -14.05 -6.58
C THR A 55 26.78 -14.39 -5.68
N SER A 56 27.91 -14.76 -6.25
CA SER A 56 29.14 -14.98 -5.48
C SER A 56 29.65 -13.69 -4.84
N ILE A 57 30.35 -13.77 -3.69
CA ILE A 57 30.98 -12.59 -3.07
C ILE A 57 31.89 -11.86 -4.08
N LYS A 58 32.64 -12.60 -4.89
CA LYS A 58 33.55 -12.05 -5.92
C LYS A 58 32.80 -11.20 -6.96
N ASP A 59 31.66 -11.66 -7.41
CA ASP A 59 30.84 -10.93 -8.41
C ASP A 59 30.10 -9.78 -7.74
N TYR A 60 29.55 -10.00 -6.54
CA TYR A 60 28.82 -8.99 -5.80
C TYR A 60 29.68 -7.77 -5.42
N VAL A 61 30.96 -7.95 -5.11
CA VAL A 61 31.89 -6.83 -4.83
C VAL A 61 31.86 -5.80 -5.96
N ASN A 62 31.89 -6.24 -7.22
CA ASN A 62 31.84 -5.32 -8.35
C ASN A 62 30.50 -4.59 -8.49
N LEU A 63 29.39 -5.28 -8.23
CA LEU A 63 28.05 -4.69 -8.20
C LEU A 63 27.94 -3.65 -7.09
N PHE A 64 28.42 -3.98 -5.91
CA PHE A 64 28.41 -3.10 -4.76
C PHE A 64 29.27 -1.84 -4.95
N ILE A 65 30.47 -1.98 -5.53
CA ILE A 65 31.30 -0.83 -5.89
C ILE A 65 30.57 0.06 -6.88
N ASN A 66 30.00 -0.49 -7.97
CA ASN A 66 29.25 0.30 -8.95
C ASN A 66 28.07 1.05 -8.29
N TYR A 67 27.35 0.37 -7.40
CA TYR A 67 26.28 0.99 -6.61
C TYR A 67 26.81 2.20 -5.82
N LYS A 68 27.86 2.02 -5.03
CA LYS A 68 28.44 3.10 -4.21
C LYS A 68 29.03 4.24 -5.04
N LEU A 69 29.60 3.95 -6.21
CA LEU A 69 30.08 4.99 -7.16
C LEU A 69 28.92 5.83 -7.70
N LYS A 70 27.77 5.22 -8.02
CA LYS A 70 26.58 5.92 -8.48
C LYS A 70 26.01 6.81 -7.37
N VAL A 71 25.96 6.30 -6.12
CA VAL A 71 25.55 7.09 -4.93
C VAL A 71 26.49 8.27 -4.73
N GLN A 72 27.81 8.07 -4.85
CA GLN A 72 28.77 9.18 -4.72
C GLN A 72 28.55 10.24 -5.81
N ALA A 73 28.24 9.84 -7.04
CA ALA A 73 27.91 10.78 -8.12
C ALA A 73 26.65 11.59 -7.82
N ALA A 74 25.64 10.96 -7.21
CA ALA A 74 24.41 11.64 -6.78
C ALA A 74 24.66 12.67 -5.67
N LEU A 75 25.52 12.32 -4.70
CA LEU A 75 25.94 13.25 -3.65
C LEU A 75 26.74 14.43 -4.20
N ASP A 76 27.66 14.20 -5.14
CA ASP A 76 28.42 15.27 -5.80
C ASP A 76 27.50 16.19 -6.64
N ALA A 77 26.38 15.66 -7.12
CA ALA A 77 25.34 16.44 -7.80
C ALA A 77 24.32 17.08 -6.82
N HIS A 78 24.57 16.99 -5.51
CA HIS A 78 23.73 17.53 -4.43
C HIS A 78 22.26 17.08 -4.49
N LEU A 79 21.99 15.84 -4.94
CA LEU A 79 20.61 15.33 -5.05
C LEU A 79 19.97 15.09 -3.68
N ASP A 80 20.76 14.86 -2.64
CA ASP A 80 20.33 14.80 -1.23
C ASP A 80 19.78 16.12 -0.69
N THR A 81 20.05 17.23 -1.38
CA THR A 81 19.54 18.54 -0.99
C THR A 81 18.18 18.89 -1.59
N LEU A 82 17.70 18.13 -2.57
CA LEU A 82 16.40 18.32 -3.20
C LEU A 82 15.25 18.22 -2.18
N GLN A 83 14.26 19.09 -2.29
CA GLN A 83 13.11 19.08 -1.39
C GLN A 83 12.30 17.77 -1.49
N SER A 84 12.12 17.25 -2.70
CA SER A 84 11.47 15.96 -2.94
C SER A 84 12.19 14.81 -2.23
N PHE A 85 13.51 14.76 -2.38
CA PHE A 85 14.34 13.77 -1.70
C PHE A 85 14.19 13.85 -0.17
N LYS A 86 14.33 15.06 0.40
CA LYS A 86 14.22 15.27 1.85
C LYS A 86 12.86 14.83 2.40
N GLN A 87 11.78 15.15 1.68
CA GLN A 87 10.41 14.79 2.10
C GLN A 87 10.20 13.27 2.06
N GLU A 88 10.62 12.63 0.98
CA GLU A 88 10.46 11.19 0.82
C GLU A 88 11.31 10.41 1.81
N PHE A 89 12.58 10.78 1.95
CA PHE A 89 13.48 10.17 2.93
C PHE A 89 12.97 10.36 4.37
N ALA A 90 12.53 11.57 4.74
CA ALA A 90 11.97 11.83 6.06
C ALA A 90 10.71 10.99 6.31
N THR A 91 9.85 10.81 5.31
CA THR A 91 8.64 9.98 5.44
C THR A 91 9.01 8.54 5.76
N TYR A 92 9.90 7.93 4.99
CA TYR A 92 10.35 6.56 5.23
C TYR A 92 11.05 6.40 6.58
N ARG A 93 12.02 7.26 6.88
CA ARG A 93 12.73 7.27 8.16
C ARG A 93 11.74 7.36 9.32
N ASN A 94 10.79 8.27 9.25
CA ASN A 94 9.81 8.47 10.30
C ASN A 94 8.91 7.24 10.49
N GLN A 95 8.54 6.53 9.43
CA GLN A 95 7.80 5.26 9.55
C GLN A 95 8.56 4.22 10.38
N GLN A 96 9.89 4.17 10.26
CA GLN A 96 10.72 3.22 10.99
C GLN A 96 10.89 3.60 12.47
N ILE A 97 10.99 4.89 12.79
CA ILE A 97 11.37 5.34 14.13
C ILE A 97 10.19 5.78 14.99
N ARG A 98 9.10 6.30 14.42
CA ARG A 98 7.95 6.81 15.18
C ARG A 98 7.32 5.80 16.14
N PRO A 99 7.19 4.50 15.80
CA PRO A 99 6.69 3.52 16.76
C PRO A 99 7.49 3.44 18.06
N SER A 100 8.80 3.69 18.01
CA SER A 100 9.68 3.69 19.19
C SER A 100 9.55 4.92 20.09
N MET A 101 8.77 5.93 19.70
CA MET A 101 8.49 7.11 20.52
C MET A 101 7.57 6.81 21.70
N ILE A 102 6.83 5.71 21.66
CA ILE A 102 5.90 5.28 22.70
C ILE A 102 6.28 3.89 23.22
N THR A 103 5.84 3.61 24.44
CA THR A 103 6.01 2.33 25.11
C THR A 103 4.65 1.62 25.27
N ASP A 104 4.66 0.35 25.62
CA ASP A 104 3.44 -0.38 25.98
C ASP A 104 2.67 0.31 27.12
N LYS A 105 3.39 0.98 28.02
CA LYS A 105 2.79 1.75 29.11
C LYS A 105 2.00 2.97 28.58
N ASP A 106 2.47 3.63 27.55
CA ASP A 106 1.75 4.76 26.94
C ASP A 106 0.43 4.27 26.31
N VAL A 107 0.47 3.11 25.64
CA VAL A 107 -0.72 2.47 25.05
C VAL A 107 -1.70 2.00 26.12
N GLU A 108 -1.19 1.38 27.19
CA GLU A 108 -2.00 0.94 28.35
C GLU A 108 -2.68 2.12 29.03
N ASN A 109 -1.99 3.23 29.20
CA ASN A 109 -2.58 4.45 29.78
C ASN A 109 -3.75 4.97 28.94
N GLU A 110 -3.61 5.01 27.62
CA GLU A 110 -4.71 5.42 26.73
C GLU A 110 -5.84 4.40 26.74
N ALA A 111 -5.55 3.09 26.80
CA ALA A 111 -6.55 2.06 26.89
C ALA A 111 -7.39 2.19 28.18
N ARG A 112 -6.77 2.48 29.32
CA ARG A 112 -7.46 2.75 30.59
C ARG A 112 -8.29 4.03 30.55
N LYS A 113 -7.81 5.06 29.89
CA LYS A 113 -8.56 6.30 29.67
C LYS A 113 -9.81 6.05 28.83
N ILE A 114 -9.68 5.35 27.68
CA ILE A 114 -10.81 4.96 26.83
C ILE A 114 -11.85 4.15 27.63
N TYR A 115 -11.40 3.19 28.43
CA TYR A 115 -12.28 2.40 29.29
C TYR A 115 -13.03 3.29 30.27
N LYS A 116 -12.32 4.18 30.99
CA LYS A 116 -12.89 5.09 32.00
C LYS A 116 -13.97 5.98 31.36
N GLU A 117 -13.64 6.64 30.25
CA GLU A 117 -14.56 7.53 29.53
C GLU A 117 -15.79 6.77 29.00
N THR A 118 -15.59 5.54 28.48
CA THR A 118 -16.69 4.70 28.02
C THR A 118 -17.59 4.26 29.18
N LYS A 119 -16.98 3.86 30.29
CA LYS A 119 -17.70 3.47 31.51
C LYS A 119 -18.56 4.63 32.04
N GLU A 120 -17.96 5.82 32.18
CA GLU A 120 -18.63 7.04 32.65
C GLU A 120 -19.80 7.42 31.73
N ARG A 121 -19.59 7.39 30.43
CA ARG A 121 -20.64 7.65 29.43
C ARG A 121 -21.78 6.61 29.51
N THR A 122 -21.45 5.33 29.68
CA THR A 122 -22.45 4.28 29.83
C THR A 122 -23.29 4.47 31.08
N ILE A 123 -22.67 4.81 32.22
CA ILE A 123 -23.37 5.10 33.46
C ILE A 123 -24.29 6.32 33.30
N ALA A 124 -23.77 7.42 32.73
CA ALA A 124 -24.54 8.64 32.49
C ALA A 124 -25.78 8.40 31.60
N ASN A 125 -25.68 7.47 30.67
CA ASN A 125 -26.73 7.06 29.74
C ASN A 125 -27.69 5.97 30.33
N GLY A 126 -27.66 5.74 31.63
CA GLY A 126 -28.59 4.82 32.31
C GLY A 126 -28.08 3.39 32.49
N GLY A 127 -26.82 3.11 32.09
CA GLY A 127 -26.16 1.82 32.28
C GLY A 127 -26.43 0.82 31.13
N LEU A 128 -26.10 -0.43 31.42
CA LEU A 128 -26.32 -1.57 30.52
C LEU A 128 -27.61 -2.26 30.88
N ILE A 129 -28.57 -2.37 29.96
CA ILE A 129 -29.88 -2.97 30.19
C ILE A 129 -29.98 -4.30 29.45
N LYS A 130 -30.28 -5.35 30.23
CA LYS A 130 -30.69 -6.64 29.70
C LYS A 130 -32.21 -6.65 29.53
N CYS A 131 -32.67 -6.94 28.32
CA CYS A 131 -34.11 -6.98 28.02
C CYS A 131 -34.43 -8.08 27.02
N ALA A 132 -35.72 -8.39 26.92
CA ALA A 132 -36.29 -9.22 25.87
C ALA A 132 -37.42 -8.46 25.17
N HIS A 133 -37.66 -8.77 23.90
CA HIS A 133 -38.77 -8.18 23.19
C HIS A 133 -39.59 -9.20 22.37
N ILE A 134 -40.80 -8.82 22.05
CA ILE A 134 -41.64 -9.44 21.06
C ILE A 134 -41.86 -8.40 19.97
N LEU A 135 -41.60 -8.73 18.70
CA LEU A 135 -41.81 -7.87 17.55
C LEU A 135 -42.85 -8.50 16.64
N LEU A 136 -43.88 -7.76 16.26
CA LEU A 136 -44.71 -8.00 15.09
C LEU A 136 -44.32 -6.99 14.01
N ARG A 137 -43.73 -7.43 12.91
CA ARG A 137 -43.20 -6.57 11.87
C ARG A 137 -44.30 -5.85 11.13
N LEU A 138 -44.14 -4.56 10.91
CA LEU A 138 -45.03 -3.75 10.10
C LEU A 138 -44.24 -3.15 8.94
N ASN A 139 -44.77 -3.30 7.73
CA ASN A 139 -44.21 -2.63 6.57
C ASN A 139 -44.47 -1.11 6.72
N GLN A 140 -43.48 -0.28 6.41
CA GLN A 140 -43.62 1.18 6.45
C GLN A 140 -44.70 1.74 5.52
N ARG A 141 -45.14 0.97 4.51
CA ARG A 141 -46.20 1.29 3.58
C ARG A 141 -47.53 0.57 3.90
N ALA A 142 -47.63 -0.02 5.09
CA ALA A 142 -48.81 -0.77 5.46
C ALA A 142 -50.07 0.15 5.56
N SER A 143 -51.18 -0.38 5.10
CA SER A 143 -52.49 0.33 5.20
C SER A 143 -52.92 0.51 6.64
N LYS A 144 -53.90 1.38 6.88
CA LYS A 144 -54.49 1.56 8.21
C LYS A 144 -55.12 0.28 8.72
N GLU A 145 -55.73 -0.49 7.83
CA GLU A 145 -56.36 -1.78 8.12
C GLU A 145 -55.34 -2.82 8.59
N GLU A 146 -54.21 -2.92 7.85
CA GLU A 146 -53.08 -3.81 8.26
C GLU A 146 -52.49 -3.42 9.61
N GLN A 147 -52.31 -2.11 9.85
CA GLN A 147 -51.89 -1.60 11.15
C GLN A 147 -52.84 -1.97 12.26
N ALA A 148 -54.17 -1.83 12.04
CA ALA A 148 -55.19 -2.18 13.03
C ALA A 148 -55.22 -3.70 13.35
N ILE A 149 -55.04 -4.54 12.32
CA ILE A 149 -54.96 -6.01 12.52
C ILE A 149 -53.75 -6.37 13.40
N LEU A 150 -52.56 -5.81 13.08
CA LEU A 150 -51.35 -6.06 13.87
C LEU A 150 -51.45 -5.48 15.28
N LYS A 151 -52.08 -4.33 15.43
CA LYS A 151 -52.35 -3.73 16.74
C LYS A 151 -53.22 -4.66 17.60
N ASN A 152 -54.32 -5.17 17.08
CA ASN A 152 -55.19 -6.11 17.80
C ASN A 152 -54.43 -7.41 18.15
N ARG A 153 -53.60 -7.90 17.26
CA ARG A 153 -52.76 -9.11 17.50
C ARG A 153 -51.74 -8.88 18.63
N ILE A 154 -51.04 -7.75 18.65
CA ILE A 154 -50.06 -7.45 19.70
C ILE A 154 -50.74 -7.19 21.04
N ASP A 155 -51.93 -6.54 21.02
CA ASP A 155 -52.72 -6.33 22.24
C ASP A 155 -53.23 -7.65 22.85
N SER A 156 -53.62 -8.60 22.01
CA SER A 156 -54.00 -9.96 22.46
C SER A 156 -52.80 -10.68 23.08
N ILE A 157 -51.61 -10.57 22.50
CA ILE A 157 -50.35 -11.10 23.06
C ILE A 157 -50.05 -10.45 24.42
N TYR A 158 -50.22 -9.12 24.50
CA TYR A 158 -50.02 -8.39 25.75
C TYR A 158 -50.99 -8.83 26.85
N ALA A 159 -52.26 -9.03 26.51
CA ALA A 159 -53.26 -9.52 27.47
C ALA A 159 -52.91 -10.89 28.06
N VAL A 160 -52.39 -11.81 27.21
CA VAL A 160 -51.89 -13.13 27.67
C VAL A 160 -50.70 -12.99 28.62
N LEU A 161 -49.76 -12.07 28.30
CA LEU A 161 -48.60 -11.79 29.19
C LEU A 161 -49.03 -11.18 30.53
N LYS A 162 -50.03 -10.27 30.54
CA LYS A 162 -50.59 -9.67 31.75
C LYS A 162 -51.26 -10.70 32.63
N ASN A 163 -51.82 -11.76 32.06
CA ASN A 163 -52.40 -12.90 32.77
C ASN A 163 -51.37 -13.93 33.26
N GLY A 164 -50.07 -13.59 33.22
CA GLY A 164 -48.99 -14.37 33.82
C GLY A 164 -48.32 -15.41 32.91
N ALA A 165 -48.58 -15.39 31.58
CA ALA A 165 -47.90 -16.28 30.68
C ALA A 165 -46.39 -15.97 30.65
N ASP A 166 -45.57 -17.03 30.44
CA ASP A 166 -44.12 -16.88 30.36
C ASP A 166 -43.71 -16.11 29.09
N PHE A 167 -43.02 -15.00 29.30
CA PHE A 167 -42.59 -14.09 28.22
C PHE A 167 -41.73 -14.82 27.17
N SER A 168 -40.81 -15.67 27.61
CA SER A 168 -39.91 -16.41 26.73
C SER A 168 -40.67 -17.33 25.79
N SER A 169 -41.64 -18.07 26.33
CA SER A 169 -42.50 -18.98 25.55
C SER A 169 -43.36 -18.23 24.52
N ILE A 170 -43.91 -17.09 24.94
CA ILE A 170 -44.70 -16.22 24.05
C ILE A 170 -43.86 -15.59 22.97
N ALA A 171 -42.64 -15.12 23.30
CA ALA A 171 -41.69 -14.59 22.31
C ALA A 171 -41.26 -15.65 21.28
N LYS A 172 -40.94 -16.87 21.71
CA LYS A 172 -40.66 -17.99 20.80
C LYS A 172 -41.80 -18.31 19.86
N LYS A 173 -43.04 -18.17 20.31
CA LYS A 173 -44.22 -18.53 19.53
C LYS A 173 -44.68 -17.43 18.58
N TYR A 174 -44.58 -16.16 18.96
CA TYR A 174 -45.22 -15.07 18.26
C TYR A 174 -44.31 -13.99 17.72
N SER A 175 -43.06 -13.88 18.24
CA SER A 175 -42.16 -12.83 17.77
C SER A 175 -41.66 -13.11 16.36
N GLU A 176 -41.73 -12.06 15.52
CA GLU A 176 -41.25 -12.08 14.15
C GLU A 176 -39.77 -11.60 14.01
N ASP A 177 -39.14 -11.28 15.15
CA ASP A 177 -37.67 -11.16 15.21
C ASP A 177 -37.06 -12.55 15.44
N ILE A 178 -36.83 -13.27 14.33
CA ILE A 178 -36.38 -14.67 14.35
C ILE A 178 -35.07 -14.85 15.15
N LYS A 179 -34.19 -13.84 15.18
CA LYS A 179 -32.90 -13.93 15.88
C LYS A 179 -33.09 -14.00 17.40
N SER A 180 -33.87 -13.09 17.96
CA SER A 180 -34.15 -13.07 19.41
C SER A 180 -35.22 -14.06 19.82
N ALA A 181 -36.22 -14.31 18.99
CA ALA A 181 -37.33 -15.25 19.30
C ALA A 181 -36.82 -16.63 19.72
N LYS A 182 -35.81 -17.19 19.07
CA LYS A 182 -35.19 -18.49 19.39
C LYS A 182 -34.69 -18.54 20.86
N ASN A 183 -34.26 -17.40 21.39
CA ASN A 183 -33.73 -17.22 22.72
C ASN A 183 -34.78 -16.56 23.65
N GLY A 184 -36.10 -16.75 23.41
CA GLY A 184 -37.15 -16.18 24.25
C GLY A 184 -37.28 -14.65 24.13
N GLY A 185 -36.84 -14.06 23.01
CA GLY A 185 -36.91 -12.64 22.78
C GLY A 185 -35.71 -11.85 23.37
N GLU A 186 -34.75 -12.50 24.04
CA GLU A 186 -33.61 -11.81 24.64
C GLU A 186 -32.76 -11.10 23.57
N LEU A 187 -32.45 -9.83 23.84
CA LEU A 187 -31.56 -9.00 23.03
C LEU A 187 -30.19 -8.91 23.69
N PRO A 188 -29.14 -8.61 22.88
CA PRO A 188 -27.88 -8.16 23.45
C PRO A 188 -28.09 -7.00 24.40
N THR A 189 -27.24 -6.87 25.41
CA THR A 189 -27.30 -5.76 26.38
C THR A 189 -27.31 -4.41 25.66
N ILE A 190 -28.24 -3.54 26.02
CA ILE A 190 -28.50 -2.25 25.35
C ILE A 190 -28.08 -1.10 26.25
N THR A 191 -27.42 -0.10 25.67
CA THR A 191 -27.24 1.24 26.23
C THR A 191 -27.91 2.27 25.31
N ARG A 192 -28.19 3.48 25.83
CA ARG A 192 -28.77 4.55 24.98
C ARG A 192 -27.89 4.88 23.77
N GLY A 193 -28.53 5.15 22.67
CA GLY A 193 -27.90 5.45 21.38
C GLY A 193 -27.65 4.23 20.48
N GLN A 194 -28.07 3.03 20.89
CA GLN A 194 -27.91 1.79 20.12
C GLN A 194 -29.14 1.34 19.34
N THR A 195 -30.31 1.85 19.73
CA THR A 195 -31.60 1.49 19.10
C THR A 195 -32.40 2.74 18.76
N VAL A 196 -33.60 2.53 18.17
CA VAL A 196 -34.48 3.66 17.84
C VAL A 196 -35.02 4.31 19.11
N LYS A 197 -35.09 5.64 19.10
CA LYS A 197 -35.43 6.44 20.28
C LYS A 197 -36.72 5.98 21.01
N VAL A 198 -37.76 5.63 20.26
CA VAL A 198 -39.04 5.17 20.87
C VAL A 198 -38.86 3.84 21.64
N PHE A 199 -37.98 2.94 21.16
CA PHE A 199 -37.67 1.71 21.87
C PHE A 199 -36.84 1.98 23.13
N GLU A 200 -35.85 2.84 23.05
CA GLU A 200 -35.02 3.24 24.20
C GLU A 200 -35.84 3.95 25.27
N ASP A 201 -36.63 4.94 24.90
CA ASP A 201 -37.45 5.68 25.85
C ASP A 201 -38.40 4.75 26.59
N LYS A 202 -39.00 3.76 25.91
CA LYS A 202 -39.85 2.76 26.54
C LYS A 202 -39.05 1.82 27.44
N LEU A 203 -37.91 1.27 26.94
CA LEU A 203 -37.07 0.35 27.72
C LEU A 203 -36.53 0.98 29.00
N PHE A 204 -35.99 2.19 28.91
CA PHE A 204 -35.37 2.88 30.05
C PHE A 204 -36.40 3.45 31.05
N SER A 205 -37.69 3.46 30.70
CA SER A 205 -38.76 3.81 31.64
C SER A 205 -39.25 2.63 32.52
N LEU A 206 -38.91 1.38 32.13
CA LEU A 206 -39.35 0.18 32.80
C LEU A 206 -38.53 -0.14 34.05
N LYS A 207 -39.16 -0.71 35.06
CA LYS A 207 -38.51 -1.32 36.21
C LYS A 207 -38.14 -2.77 35.92
N LYS A 208 -37.20 -3.32 36.71
CA LYS A 208 -36.81 -4.73 36.59
C LYS A 208 -38.03 -5.66 36.70
N GLY A 209 -38.18 -6.56 35.73
CA GLY A 209 -39.28 -7.50 35.60
C GLY A 209 -40.51 -6.95 34.91
N GLU A 210 -40.62 -5.64 34.72
CA GLU A 210 -41.77 -4.99 34.10
C GLU A 210 -41.87 -5.27 32.61
N ILE A 211 -43.11 -5.40 32.11
CA ILE A 211 -43.44 -5.61 30.68
C ILE A 211 -44.10 -4.33 30.17
N SER A 212 -43.64 -3.79 29.04
CA SER A 212 -44.24 -2.60 28.45
C SER A 212 -45.61 -2.89 27.85
N GLU A 213 -46.45 -1.87 27.78
CA GLU A 213 -47.56 -1.89 26.86
C GLU A 213 -47.04 -1.98 25.39
N PRO A 214 -47.90 -2.49 24.48
CA PRO A 214 -47.57 -2.48 23.06
C PRO A 214 -47.33 -1.06 22.55
N PHE A 215 -46.25 -0.87 21.78
CA PHE A 215 -45.93 0.41 21.17
C PHE A 215 -45.41 0.23 19.74
N LEU A 216 -45.57 1.24 18.90
CA LEU A 216 -45.14 1.25 17.50
C LEU A 216 -43.75 1.85 17.37
N SER A 217 -42.90 1.20 16.55
CA SER A 217 -41.63 1.69 16.10
C SER A 217 -41.55 1.65 14.57
N PRO A 218 -40.50 2.17 13.93
CA PRO A 218 -40.27 2.00 12.47
C PRO A 218 -40.20 0.53 11.98
N PHE A 219 -40.02 -0.43 12.92
CA PHE A 219 -39.93 -1.86 12.58
C PHE A 219 -41.22 -2.62 12.77
N GLY A 220 -42.19 -2.05 13.49
CA GLY A 220 -43.45 -2.68 13.83
C GLY A 220 -43.84 -2.48 15.29
N TYR A 221 -44.80 -3.29 15.75
CA TYR A 221 -45.26 -3.28 17.14
C TYR A 221 -44.36 -4.10 18.05
N HIS A 222 -44.03 -3.53 19.20
CA HIS A 222 -43.17 -4.17 20.19
C HIS A 222 -43.88 -4.32 21.54
N ILE A 223 -43.50 -5.36 22.26
CA ILE A 223 -43.63 -5.49 23.72
C ILE A 223 -42.24 -5.76 24.25
N ILE A 224 -41.80 -5.04 25.28
CA ILE A 224 -40.47 -5.20 25.90
C ILE A 224 -40.67 -5.73 27.34
N LYS A 225 -39.80 -6.67 27.77
CA LYS A 225 -39.61 -7.03 29.16
C LYS A 225 -38.23 -6.57 29.62
N MET A 226 -38.15 -5.74 30.65
CA MET A 226 -36.92 -5.33 31.28
C MET A 226 -36.46 -6.44 32.23
N ILE A 227 -35.35 -7.12 31.89
CA ILE A 227 -34.83 -8.25 32.69
C ILE A 227 -34.02 -7.71 33.87
N GLY A 228 -33.17 -6.73 33.63
CA GLY A 228 -32.32 -6.14 34.67
C GLY A 228 -31.27 -5.21 34.13
N LYS A 229 -30.48 -4.64 35.04
CA LYS A 229 -29.26 -3.94 34.71
C LYS A 229 -28.07 -4.90 34.79
N GLU A 230 -27.14 -4.81 33.86
CA GLU A 230 -25.87 -5.53 33.90
C GLU A 230 -24.77 -4.64 34.47
N GLU A 231 -23.82 -5.26 35.12
CA GLU A 231 -22.61 -4.59 35.54
C GLU A 231 -21.73 -4.32 34.33
N ILE A 232 -21.08 -3.17 34.33
CA ILE A 232 -20.09 -2.86 33.28
C ILE A 232 -18.89 -3.77 33.51
N PRO A 233 -18.47 -4.55 32.48
CA PRO A 233 -17.38 -5.49 32.62
C PRO A 233 -16.10 -4.80 33.12
N PRO A 234 -15.32 -5.44 34.01
CA PRO A 234 -14.05 -4.87 34.46
C PRO A 234 -13.04 -4.72 33.31
N TYR A 235 -12.11 -3.77 33.47
CA TYR A 235 -11.12 -3.43 32.45
C TYR A 235 -10.42 -4.65 31.86
N ASP A 236 -9.96 -5.58 32.70
CA ASP A 236 -9.17 -6.73 32.28
C ASP A 236 -9.95 -7.67 31.34
N SER A 237 -11.27 -7.76 31.49
CA SER A 237 -12.11 -8.58 30.61
C SER A 237 -12.33 -7.97 29.23
N VAL A 238 -12.21 -6.66 29.09
CA VAL A 238 -12.41 -5.92 27.81
C VAL A 238 -11.13 -5.35 27.23
N ARG A 239 -10.00 -5.51 27.91
CA ARG A 239 -8.69 -4.97 27.52
C ARG A 239 -8.33 -5.31 26.09
N THR A 240 -8.43 -6.58 25.70
CA THR A 240 -8.12 -7.03 24.34
C THR A 240 -8.95 -6.32 23.28
N ASN A 241 -10.27 -6.13 23.55
CA ASN A 241 -11.16 -5.43 22.63
C ASN A 241 -10.78 -3.94 22.50
N ILE A 242 -10.36 -3.32 23.61
CA ILE A 242 -9.91 -1.92 23.60
C ILE A 242 -8.61 -1.78 22.79
N TYR A 243 -7.67 -2.70 22.92
CA TYR A 243 -6.45 -2.70 22.11
C TYR A 243 -6.76 -2.89 20.62
N GLN A 244 -7.65 -3.81 20.26
CA GLN A 244 -8.13 -3.95 18.89
C GLN A 244 -8.79 -2.66 18.36
N TYR A 245 -9.56 -1.97 19.21
CA TYR A 245 -10.14 -0.68 18.87
C TYR A 245 -9.06 0.40 18.64
N ILE A 246 -8.06 0.47 19.52
CA ILE A 246 -6.89 1.38 19.38
C ILE A 246 -6.20 1.16 18.03
N ASP A 247 -5.97 -0.10 17.66
CA ASP A 247 -5.29 -0.46 16.41
C ASP A 247 -6.17 -0.17 15.18
N ALA A 248 -7.44 -0.59 15.21
CA ALA A 248 -8.39 -0.36 14.11
C ALA A 248 -8.65 1.12 13.83
N ARG A 249 -8.61 1.96 14.87
CA ARG A 249 -8.79 3.43 14.78
C ARG A 249 -7.51 4.20 14.62
N LYS A 250 -6.36 3.51 14.50
CA LYS A 250 -5.03 4.12 14.39
C LYS A 250 -4.70 5.10 15.53
N ILE A 251 -5.20 4.82 16.74
CA ILE A 251 -5.02 5.68 17.91
C ILE A 251 -3.55 5.70 18.35
N ARG A 252 -2.76 4.63 18.04
CA ARG A 252 -1.30 4.63 18.29
C ARG A 252 -0.62 5.85 17.66
N GLU A 253 -0.98 6.23 16.44
CA GLU A 253 -0.43 7.44 15.81
C GLU A 253 -0.78 8.74 16.56
N GLN A 254 -1.98 8.79 17.15
CA GLN A 254 -2.36 9.93 18.00
C GLN A 254 -1.55 9.96 19.29
N ILE A 255 -1.31 8.80 19.92
CA ILE A 255 -0.45 8.70 21.11
C ILE A 255 0.97 9.17 20.78
N ILE A 256 1.52 8.73 19.63
CA ILE A 256 2.84 9.15 19.16
C ILE A 256 2.89 10.66 18.95
N ASN A 257 1.91 11.23 18.25
CA ASN A 257 1.85 12.68 18.01
C ASN A 257 1.80 13.45 19.33
N ASN A 258 0.89 13.08 20.23
CA ASN A 258 0.76 13.71 21.53
C ASN A 258 2.06 13.64 22.34
N LYS A 259 2.78 12.50 22.25
CA LYS A 259 4.05 12.33 22.94
C LYS A 259 5.14 13.24 22.37
N ILE A 260 5.25 13.31 21.04
CA ILE A 260 6.19 14.19 20.34
C ILE A 260 5.88 15.64 20.71
N ASP A 261 4.61 16.07 20.62
CA ASP A 261 4.18 17.43 20.93
C ASP A 261 4.47 17.81 22.39
N SER A 262 4.24 16.90 23.34
CA SER A 262 4.58 17.11 24.75
C SER A 262 6.08 17.35 24.93
N ILE A 263 6.94 16.50 24.38
CA ILE A 263 8.40 16.61 24.49
C ILE A 263 8.88 17.93 23.87
N VAL A 264 8.36 18.27 22.68
CA VAL A 264 8.71 19.51 21.99
C VAL A 264 8.28 20.73 22.80
N LYS A 265 7.07 20.73 23.35
CA LYS A 265 6.55 21.80 24.21
C LYS A 265 7.40 21.96 25.49
N GLU A 266 7.71 20.85 26.16
CA GLU A 266 8.54 20.84 27.38
C GLU A 266 9.98 21.32 27.12
N SER A 267 10.46 21.20 25.88
CA SER A 267 11.79 21.70 25.50
C SER A 267 11.92 23.23 25.44
N ALA A 268 10.83 23.97 25.66
CA ALA A 268 10.80 25.43 25.60
C ALA A 268 11.40 26.02 24.30
N GLY A 269 11.10 25.40 23.16
CA GLY A 269 11.55 25.85 21.82
C GLY A 269 12.96 25.36 21.41
N LYS A 270 13.64 24.57 22.24
CA LYS A 270 14.95 23.99 21.91
C LYS A 270 14.88 22.88 20.88
N LEU A 271 13.78 22.12 20.87
CA LEU A 271 13.53 21.00 19.95
C LEU A 271 12.42 21.36 18.97
N THR A 272 12.57 20.85 17.75
CA THR A 272 11.47 20.70 16.79
C THR A 272 11.16 19.18 16.65
N PRO A 273 9.99 18.80 16.16
CA PRO A 273 9.68 17.39 15.89
C PRO A 273 10.78 16.69 15.07
N GLU A 274 11.31 17.38 14.06
CA GLU A 274 12.38 16.86 13.18
C GLU A 274 13.68 16.61 13.95
N LYS A 275 14.12 17.56 14.79
CA LYS A 275 15.31 17.39 15.64
C LYS A 275 15.15 16.24 16.62
N LEU A 276 13.96 16.12 17.23
CA LEU A 276 13.64 15.05 18.16
C LEU A 276 13.72 13.67 17.46
N LEU A 277 13.09 13.54 16.29
CA LEU A 277 13.11 12.29 15.52
C LEU A 277 14.50 11.94 15.00
N THR A 278 15.31 12.96 14.62
CA THR A 278 16.72 12.73 14.23
C THR A 278 17.56 12.24 15.40
N ALA A 279 17.38 12.82 16.58
CA ALA A 279 18.07 12.34 17.78
C ALA A 279 17.65 10.90 18.16
N LYS A 280 16.35 10.60 18.02
CA LYS A 280 15.83 9.25 18.25
C LYS A 280 16.38 8.24 17.26
N LEU A 281 16.51 8.60 15.98
CA LEU A 281 17.15 7.76 14.98
C LEU A 281 18.59 7.42 15.40
N SER A 282 19.40 8.41 15.76
CA SER A 282 20.79 8.20 16.18
C SER A 282 20.90 7.27 17.41
N GLU A 283 19.96 7.40 18.35
CA GLU A 283 19.87 6.49 19.52
C GLU A 283 19.60 5.04 19.09
N LEU A 284 18.66 4.85 18.13
CA LEU A 284 18.28 3.52 17.67
C LEU A 284 19.35 2.86 16.81
N GLU A 285 20.00 3.63 15.92
CA GLU A 285 21.11 3.16 15.07
C GLU A 285 22.33 2.73 15.90
N ALA A 286 22.57 3.38 17.04
CA ALA A 286 23.62 2.97 17.96
C ALA A 286 23.36 1.62 18.62
N LYS A 287 22.08 1.21 18.72
CA LYS A 287 21.66 -0.05 19.35
C LYS A 287 21.37 -1.15 18.33
N ASP A 288 20.97 -0.79 17.11
CA ASP A 288 20.58 -1.72 16.04
C ASP A 288 21.26 -1.35 14.72
N GLN A 289 22.32 -2.08 14.41
CA GLN A 289 23.05 -1.91 13.15
C GLN A 289 22.22 -2.27 11.92
N ASN A 290 21.27 -3.21 12.03
CA ASN A 290 20.40 -3.54 10.91
C ASN A 290 19.49 -2.36 10.54
N LEU A 291 18.94 -1.68 11.54
CA LEU A 291 18.16 -0.46 11.31
C LEU A 291 19.03 0.62 10.65
N LYS A 292 20.27 0.83 11.11
CA LYS A 292 21.21 1.77 10.50
C LYS A 292 21.41 1.48 9.01
N TYR A 293 21.71 0.23 8.65
CA TYR A 293 21.94 -0.13 7.25
C TYR A 293 20.65 -0.08 6.42
N LEU A 294 19.50 -0.41 7.02
CA LEU A 294 18.21 -0.27 6.36
C LEU A 294 17.91 1.19 5.97
N ILE A 295 18.12 2.12 6.90
CA ILE A 295 17.93 3.56 6.67
C ILE A 295 18.92 4.08 5.63
N GLN A 296 20.19 3.69 5.73
CA GLN A 296 21.23 4.07 4.77
C GLN A 296 20.94 3.52 3.37
N GLU A 297 20.51 2.26 3.25
CA GLU A 297 20.16 1.66 1.97
C GLU A 297 18.99 2.37 1.29
N TYR A 298 17.98 2.79 2.07
CA TYR A 298 16.87 3.56 1.53
C TYR A 298 17.32 4.95 1.05
N HIS A 299 18.13 5.65 1.85
CA HIS A 299 18.75 6.91 1.48
C HIS A 299 19.52 6.79 0.16
N ASP A 300 20.44 5.84 0.10
CA ASP A 300 21.28 5.59 -1.07
C ASP A 300 20.45 5.13 -2.27
N GLY A 301 19.38 4.35 -2.04
CA GLY A 301 18.44 3.90 -3.07
C GLY A 301 17.68 5.04 -3.74
N LEU A 302 17.21 6.01 -2.97
CA LEU A 302 16.58 7.22 -3.52
C LEU A 302 17.54 8.02 -4.39
N LEU A 303 18.78 8.19 -3.93
CA LEU A 303 19.83 8.86 -4.70
C LEU A 303 20.15 8.10 -6.01
N LEU A 304 20.21 6.79 -5.93
CA LEU A 304 20.47 5.92 -7.09
C LEU A 304 19.37 6.04 -8.14
N ILE A 305 18.10 6.01 -7.73
CA ILE A 305 16.94 6.15 -8.63
C ILE A 305 16.97 7.49 -9.32
N GLU A 306 17.09 8.59 -8.59
CA GLU A 306 17.13 9.94 -9.15
C GLU A 306 18.29 10.14 -10.11
N MET A 307 19.48 9.67 -9.74
CA MET A 307 20.66 9.79 -10.60
C MET A 307 20.57 8.91 -11.85
N SER A 308 20.03 7.68 -11.72
CA SER A 308 19.82 6.78 -12.85
C SER A 308 18.77 7.31 -13.82
N SER A 309 17.71 7.98 -13.32
CA SER A 309 16.72 8.65 -14.15
C SER A 309 17.42 9.69 -15.03
N ARG A 310 18.21 10.58 -14.45
CA ARG A 310 18.91 11.66 -15.16
C ARG A 310 19.96 11.17 -16.14
N GLU A 311 20.76 10.18 -15.74
CA GLU A 311 21.91 9.73 -16.53
C GLU A 311 21.57 8.65 -17.55
N ILE A 312 20.49 7.90 -17.36
CA ILE A 312 20.17 6.74 -18.19
C ILE A 312 18.77 6.86 -18.78
N TRP A 313 17.72 6.87 -17.94
CA TRP A 313 16.35 6.64 -18.40
C TRP A 313 15.79 7.82 -19.18
N ASP A 314 15.92 9.04 -18.64
CA ASP A 314 15.46 10.25 -19.30
C ASP A 314 16.28 10.58 -20.54
N LYS A 315 17.59 10.30 -20.49
CA LYS A 315 18.45 10.43 -21.67
C LYS A 315 18.03 9.45 -22.76
N ALA A 316 17.86 8.17 -22.43
CA ALA A 316 17.43 7.17 -23.41
C ALA A 316 16.04 7.45 -23.98
N ALA A 317 15.11 7.96 -23.16
CA ALA A 317 13.75 8.27 -23.59
C ALA A 317 13.69 9.46 -24.57
N ASN A 318 14.54 10.47 -24.38
CA ASN A 318 14.48 11.76 -25.09
C ASN A 318 15.57 11.95 -26.15
N ASP A 319 16.59 11.09 -26.21
CA ASP A 319 17.69 11.19 -27.20
C ASP A 319 17.34 10.49 -28.52
N GLU A 320 16.42 11.08 -29.28
CA GLU A 320 16.03 10.55 -30.59
C GLU A 320 17.23 10.32 -31.56
N LYS A 321 18.24 11.20 -31.51
CA LYS A 321 19.44 11.07 -32.35
C LYS A 321 20.31 9.89 -31.91
N GLY A 322 20.51 9.75 -30.59
CA GLY A 322 21.25 8.63 -30.02
C GLY A 322 20.57 7.29 -30.26
N LEU A 323 19.25 7.22 -30.07
CA LEU A 323 18.45 6.02 -30.36
C LEU A 323 18.55 5.62 -31.85
N ALA A 324 18.42 6.59 -32.78
CA ALA A 324 18.54 6.32 -34.21
C ALA A 324 19.94 5.85 -34.57
N ALA A 325 20.98 6.48 -34.02
CA ALA A 325 22.37 6.07 -34.23
C ALA A 325 22.65 4.67 -33.67
N TYR A 326 22.15 4.42 -32.44
CA TYR A 326 22.28 3.11 -31.79
C TYR A 326 21.59 2.01 -32.59
N PHE A 327 20.34 2.23 -33.02
CA PHE A 327 19.62 1.31 -33.89
C PHE A 327 20.36 1.04 -35.18
N LYS A 328 20.82 2.09 -35.88
CA LYS A 328 21.58 1.96 -37.15
C LYS A 328 22.84 1.09 -36.97
N LYS A 329 23.61 1.33 -35.90
CA LYS A 329 24.84 0.58 -35.57
C LYS A 329 24.52 -0.89 -35.26
N ASN A 330 23.44 -1.15 -34.56
CA ASN A 330 23.07 -2.47 -34.03
C ASN A 330 21.98 -3.19 -34.87
N LYS A 331 21.55 -2.62 -36.00
CA LYS A 331 20.40 -3.11 -36.79
C LYS A 331 20.46 -4.61 -37.13
N LYS A 332 21.63 -5.17 -37.32
CA LYS A 332 21.85 -6.60 -37.65
C LYS A 332 21.53 -7.53 -36.48
N LYS A 333 21.60 -7.03 -35.26
CA LYS A 333 21.29 -7.73 -34.00
C LYS A 333 19.76 -7.99 -33.85
N TYR A 334 18.94 -7.10 -34.42
CA TYR A 334 17.49 -7.16 -34.26
C TYR A 334 16.82 -8.08 -35.27
N LYS A 335 16.27 -9.16 -34.80
CA LYS A 335 15.60 -10.19 -35.59
C LYS A 335 14.32 -10.63 -34.90
N TRP A 336 13.30 -10.95 -35.66
CA TRP A 336 12.13 -11.62 -35.17
C TRP A 336 12.20 -13.13 -35.45
N LEU A 337 11.73 -13.95 -34.56
CA LEU A 337 11.66 -15.40 -34.75
C LEU A 337 10.73 -15.79 -35.94
N LYS A 338 9.65 -15.00 -36.11
CA LYS A 338 8.68 -15.15 -37.20
C LYS A 338 8.38 -13.80 -37.82
N PRO A 339 8.01 -13.72 -39.10
CA PRO A 339 7.59 -12.48 -39.74
C PRO A 339 6.41 -11.83 -39.03
N ARG A 340 6.36 -10.49 -39.09
CA ARG A 340 5.25 -9.69 -38.54
C ARG A 340 4.55 -8.89 -39.63
N PHE A 341 3.33 -8.46 -39.40
CA PHE A 341 2.59 -7.59 -40.29
C PHE A 341 2.56 -6.19 -39.71
N LYS A 342 3.16 -5.21 -40.37
CA LYS A 342 3.11 -3.79 -40.03
C LYS A 342 1.99 -3.16 -40.83
N GLY A 343 0.90 -2.74 -40.18
CA GLY A 343 -0.27 -2.24 -40.86
C GLY A 343 -1.45 -1.98 -39.96
N ILE A 344 -2.63 -2.00 -40.57
CA ILE A 344 -3.91 -1.89 -39.89
C ILE A 344 -4.81 -3.08 -40.23
N ALA A 345 -5.55 -3.53 -39.22
CA ALA A 345 -6.79 -4.26 -39.37
C ALA A 345 -7.95 -3.27 -39.16
N TYR A 346 -8.93 -3.27 -40.04
CA TYR A 346 -9.98 -2.29 -39.93
C TYR A 346 -11.35 -2.81 -40.42
N HIS A 347 -12.40 -2.20 -39.87
CA HIS A 347 -13.78 -2.57 -40.14
C HIS A 347 -14.56 -1.34 -40.60
N VAL A 348 -15.34 -1.47 -41.65
CA VAL A 348 -16.10 -0.38 -42.26
C VAL A 348 -17.57 -0.74 -42.43
N GLN A 349 -18.41 0.29 -42.59
CA GLN A 349 -19.86 0.13 -42.78
C GLN A 349 -20.22 -0.12 -44.23
N ILE A 350 -19.47 0.46 -45.16
CA ILE A 350 -19.73 0.41 -46.61
C ILE A 350 -18.47 0.03 -47.41
N PRO A 351 -18.60 -0.66 -48.55
CA PRO A 351 -17.45 -1.14 -49.32
C PRO A 351 -16.53 -0.03 -49.86
N GLU A 352 -17.08 1.16 -50.16
CA GLU A 352 -16.34 2.32 -50.65
C GLU A 352 -15.27 2.78 -49.68
N ASP A 353 -15.52 2.67 -48.39
CA ASP A 353 -14.59 3.05 -47.32
C ASP A 353 -13.34 2.15 -47.28
N VAL A 354 -13.41 0.92 -47.79
CA VAL A 354 -12.23 0.05 -47.90
C VAL A 354 -11.16 0.66 -48.80
N LYS A 355 -11.57 1.18 -49.97
CA LYS A 355 -10.66 1.85 -50.92
C LYS A 355 -10.26 3.24 -50.43
N ALA A 356 -11.19 3.97 -49.79
CA ALA A 356 -10.93 5.31 -49.26
C ALA A 356 -9.88 5.29 -48.15
N VAL A 357 -9.96 4.32 -47.20
CA VAL A 357 -8.96 4.12 -46.11
C VAL A 357 -7.59 3.90 -46.70
N LYS A 358 -7.42 2.96 -47.66
CA LYS A 358 -6.14 2.68 -48.32
C LYS A 358 -5.56 3.92 -49.00
N LYS A 359 -6.37 4.67 -49.75
CA LYS A 359 -5.96 5.91 -50.42
C LYS A 359 -5.54 6.99 -49.44
N CYS A 360 -6.25 7.11 -48.31
CA CYS A 360 -5.97 8.12 -47.28
C CYS A 360 -4.58 8.02 -46.66
N ILE A 361 -4.02 6.80 -46.55
CA ILE A 361 -2.74 6.53 -45.85
C ILE A 361 -1.62 6.02 -46.77
N ALA A 362 -1.87 5.88 -48.08
CA ALA A 362 -0.91 5.27 -49.01
C ALA A 362 0.50 5.93 -49.03
N HIS A 363 0.57 7.25 -48.85
CA HIS A 363 1.83 8.03 -48.87
C HIS A 363 2.11 8.72 -47.53
N VAL A 364 1.44 8.25 -46.47
CA VAL A 364 1.59 8.81 -45.11
C VAL A 364 2.55 7.93 -44.31
N PRO A 365 3.45 8.50 -43.51
CA PRO A 365 4.28 7.72 -42.58
C PRO A 365 3.43 6.88 -41.63
N PHE A 366 3.86 5.64 -41.35
CA PHE A 366 3.08 4.70 -40.54
C PHE A 366 2.68 5.28 -39.18
N LYS A 367 3.55 6.06 -38.56
CA LYS A 367 3.28 6.71 -37.27
C LYS A 367 2.01 7.58 -37.31
N ASP A 368 1.74 8.24 -38.41
CA ASP A 368 0.67 9.23 -38.57
C ASP A 368 -0.66 8.60 -39.05
N TRP A 369 -0.69 7.29 -39.38
CA TRP A 369 -1.88 6.63 -39.92
C TRP A 369 -3.10 6.72 -39.01
N ALA A 370 -2.94 6.54 -37.71
CA ALA A 370 -4.06 6.54 -36.78
C ALA A 370 -4.76 7.90 -36.72
N GLU A 371 -3.98 8.97 -36.62
CA GLU A 371 -4.49 10.33 -36.56
C GLU A 371 -5.11 10.74 -37.89
N ARG A 372 -4.47 10.39 -39.01
CA ARG A 372 -4.97 10.66 -40.33
C ARG A 372 -6.32 9.99 -40.59
N LEU A 373 -6.48 8.74 -40.20
CA LEU A 373 -7.73 8.00 -40.35
C LEU A 373 -8.81 8.52 -39.39
N ARG A 374 -8.44 8.86 -38.17
CA ARG A 374 -9.35 9.45 -37.18
C ARG A 374 -9.97 10.74 -37.73
N THR A 375 -9.14 11.63 -38.24
CA THR A 375 -9.57 12.93 -38.77
C THR A 375 -10.39 12.81 -40.06
N ALA A 376 -10.07 11.85 -40.95
CA ALA A 376 -10.72 11.70 -42.23
C ALA A 376 -12.06 10.96 -42.18
N PHE A 377 -12.25 10.03 -41.23
CA PHE A 377 -13.39 9.12 -41.21
C PHE A 377 -14.23 9.19 -39.94
N ASN A 378 -13.69 9.72 -38.84
CA ASN A 378 -14.37 9.71 -37.56
C ASN A 378 -14.43 11.12 -36.98
N ASN A 379 -15.55 11.44 -36.30
CA ASN A 379 -15.73 12.64 -35.51
C ASN A 379 -16.50 12.32 -34.24
N ASP A 380 -16.78 13.31 -33.42
CA ASP A 380 -17.44 13.12 -32.10
C ASP A 380 -18.83 12.47 -32.20
N SER A 381 -19.52 12.64 -33.36
CA SER A 381 -20.88 12.12 -33.59
C SER A 381 -20.89 10.84 -34.40
N THR A 382 -19.90 10.58 -35.23
CA THR A 382 -19.93 9.48 -36.19
C THR A 382 -18.60 8.77 -36.28
N ILE A 383 -18.59 7.45 -36.08
CA ILE A 383 -17.47 6.58 -36.29
C ILE A 383 -17.74 5.73 -37.54
N ARG A 384 -17.07 6.04 -38.64
CA ARG A 384 -17.23 5.32 -39.92
C ARG A 384 -16.31 4.14 -40.05
N VAL A 385 -15.10 4.22 -39.44
CA VAL A 385 -14.05 3.20 -39.54
C VAL A 385 -13.52 2.86 -38.16
N LYS A 386 -13.51 1.58 -37.81
CA LYS A 386 -12.80 1.07 -36.66
C LYS A 386 -11.46 0.52 -37.11
N VAL A 387 -10.37 0.94 -36.44
CA VAL A 387 -9.01 0.61 -36.86
C VAL A 387 -8.21 0.09 -35.68
N GLU A 388 -7.53 -1.02 -35.91
CA GLU A 388 -6.46 -1.53 -35.07
C GLU A 388 -5.14 -1.37 -35.83
N LYS A 389 -4.23 -0.52 -35.34
CA LYS A 389 -2.94 -0.24 -35.95
C LYS A 389 -1.84 -0.88 -35.15
N GLY A 390 -0.93 -1.60 -35.80
CA GLY A 390 0.15 -2.26 -35.08
C GLY A 390 1.19 -2.96 -35.96
N ILE A 391 2.11 -3.63 -35.25
CA ILE A 391 3.06 -4.57 -35.83
C ILE A 391 2.73 -5.94 -35.25
N PHE A 392 1.81 -6.59 -35.93
CA PHE A 392 1.16 -7.82 -35.49
C PHE A 392 2.09 -9.03 -35.68
N LYS A 393 2.23 -9.85 -34.66
CA LYS A 393 2.68 -11.25 -34.79
C LYS A 393 1.47 -12.15 -34.90
N GLN A 394 1.66 -13.38 -35.28
CA GLN A 394 0.63 -14.40 -35.28
C GLN A 394 0.03 -14.56 -33.85
N GLY A 395 -1.29 -14.49 -33.75
CA GLY A 395 -2.05 -14.54 -32.49
C GLY A 395 -2.45 -13.17 -31.93
N ASP A 396 -1.97 -12.05 -32.47
CA ASP A 396 -2.30 -10.71 -31.96
C ASP A 396 -3.67 -10.22 -32.43
N SER A 397 -4.09 -10.57 -33.66
CA SER A 397 -5.39 -10.14 -34.23
C SER A 397 -5.98 -11.23 -35.10
N PRO A 398 -7.19 -11.74 -34.79
CA PRO A 398 -7.84 -12.77 -35.59
C PRO A 398 -7.99 -12.38 -37.06
N LEU A 399 -8.27 -11.09 -37.35
CA LEU A 399 -8.40 -10.60 -38.72
C LEU A 399 -7.07 -10.66 -39.47
N VAL A 400 -5.97 -10.22 -38.82
CA VAL A 400 -4.63 -10.30 -39.39
C VAL A 400 -4.19 -11.76 -39.57
N ASP A 401 -4.53 -12.60 -38.61
CA ASP A 401 -4.20 -14.03 -38.66
C ASP A 401 -4.86 -14.70 -39.86
N ARG A 402 -6.15 -14.42 -40.11
CA ARG A 402 -6.88 -14.94 -41.26
C ARG A 402 -6.33 -14.40 -42.58
N GLU A 403 -6.25 -13.05 -42.68
CA GLU A 403 -5.96 -12.39 -43.96
C GLU A 403 -4.49 -12.46 -44.38
N ILE A 404 -3.58 -12.31 -43.41
CA ILE A 404 -2.12 -12.19 -43.64
C ILE A 404 -1.37 -13.46 -43.35
N PHE A 405 -1.64 -14.09 -42.18
CA PHE A 405 -0.92 -15.31 -41.78
C PHE A 405 -1.60 -16.61 -42.26
N LYS A 406 -2.79 -16.49 -42.88
CA LYS A 406 -3.55 -17.60 -43.46
C LYS A 406 -3.90 -18.68 -42.45
N GLN A 407 -4.18 -18.25 -41.21
CA GLN A 407 -4.62 -19.15 -40.15
C GLN A 407 -6.13 -19.43 -40.28
N LYS A 408 -6.53 -20.63 -39.90
CA LYS A 408 -7.97 -20.98 -39.78
C LYS A 408 -8.49 -20.46 -38.44
N VAL A 409 -8.83 -19.17 -38.38
CA VAL A 409 -9.42 -18.51 -37.21
C VAL A 409 -10.73 -17.87 -37.57
N ASP A 410 -11.69 -17.93 -36.66
CA ASP A 410 -12.98 -17.30 -36.83
C ASP A 410 -12.89 -15.83 -36.42
N VAL A 411 -13.32 -14.93 -37.31
CA VAL A 411 -13.37 -13.50 -37.07
C VAL A 411 -14.83 -13.13 -36.83
N LYS A 412 -15.19 -12.78 -35.59
CA LYS A 412 -16.56 -12.37 -35.24
C LYS A 412 -16.91 -11.07 -35.92
N PRO A 413 -17.96 -11.05 -36.77
CA PRO A 413 -18.37 -9.84 -37.50
C PRO A 413 -18.85 -8.78 -36.49
N LEU A 414 -18.49 -7.52 -36.72
CA LEU A 414 -19.04 -6.39 -35.99
C LEU A 414 -20.37 -5.96 -36.62
N LYS A 415 -21.49 -6.07 -35.89
CA LYS A 415 -22.84 -5.76 -36.42
C LYS A 415 -22.93 -4.42 -37.16
N LYS A 416 -22.26 -3.36 -36.66
CA LYS A 416 -22.27 -2.02 -37.29
C LYS A 416 -21.21 -1.84 -38.37
N TYR A 417 -20.22 -2.75 -38.48
CA TYR A 417 -19.07 -2.65 -39.41
C TYR A 417 -18.82 -4.05 -40.02
N PRO A 418 -19.70 -4.49 -40.93
CA PRO A 418 -19.68 -5.90 -41.36
C PRO A 418 -18.54 -6.22 -42.34
N ILE A 419 -17.81 -5.20 -42.80
CA ILE A 419 -16.77 -5.39 -43.82
C ILE A 419 -15.40 -5.26 -43.18
N ASP A 420 -14.63 -6.36 -43.22
CA ASP A 420 -13.29 -6.47 -42.68
C ASP A 420 -12.25 -6.24 -43.77
N ALA A 421 -11.18 -5.54 -43.45
CA ALA A 421 -10.05 -5.39 -44.37
C ALA A 421 -8.71 -5.19 -43.60
N VAL A 422 -7.64 -5.42 -44.31
CA VAL A 422 -6.27 -5.15 -43.82
C VAL A 422 -5.49 -4.34 -44.87
N TYR A 423 -4.57 -3.50 -44.37
CA TYR A 423 -3.64 -2.78 -45.26
C TYR A 423 -2.31 -2.59 -44.55
N GLY A 424 -1.22 -2.91 -45.25
CA GLY A 424 0.14 -2.84 -44.72
C GLY A 424 1.10 -3.78 -45.45
N LYS A 425 2.22 -4.08 -44.81
CA LYS A 425 3.24 -4.96 -45.36
C LYS A 425 3.71 -6.01 -44.36
N LYS A 426 4.06 -7.19 -44.86
CA LYS A 426 4.69 -8.24 -44.07
C LYS A 426 6.19 -8.01 -43.99
N LEU A 427 6.74 -7.96 -42.80
CA LEU A 427 8.15 -7.73 -42.50
C LEU A 427 8.78 -9.00 -41.94
N LYS A 428 9.97 -9.38 -42.48
CA LYS A 428 10.75 -10.51 -41.95
C LYS A 428 11.60 -10.12 -40.72
N LYS A 429 11.96 -8.85 -40.62
CA LYS A 429 12.79 -8.26 -39.56
C LYS A 429 12.39 -6.80 -39.37
N PRO A 430 12.76 -6.16 -38.23
CA PRO A 430 12.58 -4.72 -38.07
C PRO A 430 13.33 -3.92 -39.15
N GLU A 431 12.64 -2.94 -39.72
CA GLU A 431 13.19 -2.06 -40.74
C GLU A 431 13.54 -0.68 -40.21
N GLU A 432 12.72 -0.20 -39.26
CA GLU A 432 12.81 1.12 -38.65
C GLU A 432 12.93 1.01 -37.13
N LEU A 433 13.45 2.07 -36.50
CA LEU A 433 13.55 2.17 -35.03
C LEU A 433 12.19 1.91 -34.35
N ASP A 434 11.13 2.53 -34.90
CA ASP A 434 9.78 2.45 -34.30
C ASP A 434 9.18 1.04 -34.36
N ASP A 435 9.70 0.15 -35.18
CA ASP A 435 9.26 -1.25 -35.25
C ASP A 435 9.54 -2.03 -33.95
N ILE A 436 10.54 -1.59 -33.18
CA ILE A 436 11.04 -2.20 -31.97
C ILE A 436 11.55 -1.17 -30.96
N ARG A 437 11.00 0.04 -30.96
CA ARG A 437 11.48 1.18 -30.17
C ARG A 437 11.72 0.80 -28.70
N GLY A 438 10.80 0.11 -28.06
CA GLY A 438 10.96 -0.29 -26.66
C GLY A 438 12.19 -1.18 -26.41
N GLN A 439 12.49 -2.12 -27.31
CA GLN A 439 13.68 -2.96 -27.21
C GLN A 439 14.96 -2.15 -27.42
N VAL A 440 14.94 -1.22 -28.38
CA VAL A 440 16.09 -0.36 -28.65
C VAL A 440 16.37 0.59 -27.50
N ILE A 441 15.32 1.14 -26.87
CA ILE A 441 15.47 1.98 -25.67
C ILE A 441 16.14 1.18 -24.55
N SER A 442 15.66 -0.03 -24.26
CA SER A 442 16.25 -0.89 -23.22
C SER A 442 17.73 -1.20 -23.49
N ASP A 443 18.06 -1.63 -24.71
CA ASP A 443 19.45 -1.93 -25.09
C ASP A 443 20.35 -0.66 -25.07
N TYR A 444 19.78 0.49 -25.36
CA TYR A 444 20.48 1.78 -25.30
C TYR A 444 20.71 2.24 -23.87
N GLN A 445 19.74 2.01 -22.97
CA GLN A 445 19.92 2.22 -21.53
C GLN A 445 21.09 1.41 -20.98
N ASP A 446 21.21 0.13 -21.37
CA ASP A 446 22.32 -0.74 -20.96
C ASP A 446 23.68 -0.18 -21.47
N GLU A 447 23.73 0.34 -22.69
CA GLU A 447 24.97 0.97 -23.23
C GLU A 447 25.31 2.27 -22.47
N LEU A 448 24.32 3.10 -22.16
CA LEU A 448 24.49 4.31 -21.37
C LEU A 448 24.97 3.99 -19.95
N GLU A 449 24.36 3.01 -19.29
CA GLU A 449 24.75 2.59 -17.95
C GLU A 449 26.19 2.08 -17.92
N LYS A 450 26.56 1.22 -18.87
CA LYS A 450 27.92 0.71 -18.97
C LYS A 450 28.94 1.84 -19.11
N LYS A 451 28.70 2.77 -20.04
CA LYS A 451 29.59 3.94 -20.24
C LYS A 451 29.64 4.82 -19.00
N TRP A 452 28.54 5.05 -18.35
CA TRP A 452 28.47 5.84 -17.13
C TRP A 452 29.29 5.19 -16.02
N VAL A 453 29.11 3.90 -15.76
CA VAL A 453 29.89 3.15 -14.75
C VAL A 453 31.39 3.16 -15.06
N GLU A 454 31.79 2.98 -16.34
CA GLU A 454 33.19 3.10 -16.75
C GLU A 454 33.78 4.50 -16.44
N ASN A 455 33.01 5.55 -16.68
CA ASN A 455 33.40 6.93 -16.35
C ASN A 455 33.49 7.17 -14.83
N LEU A 456 32.52 6.65 -14.04
CA LEU A 456 32.56 6.73 -12.59
C LEU A 456 33.78 6.03 -12.00
N ARG A 457 34.14 4.84 -12.51
CA ARG A 457 35.34 4.09 -12.08
C ARG A 457 36.65 4.82 -12.43
N LYS A 458 36.67 5.67 -13.45
CA LYS A 458 37.81 6.55 -13.77
C LYS A 458 37.83 7.80 -12.89
N LYS A 459 36.66 8.35 -12.58
CA LYS A 459 36.51 9.59 -11.80
C LYS A 459 36.81 9.38 -10.32
N TYR A 460 36.29 8.30 -9.72
CA TYR A 460 36.37 8.05 -8.28
C TYR A 460 37.36 6.94 -7.96
N LYS A 461 38.27 7.23 -7.01
CA LYS A 461 39.18 6.21 -6.50
C LYS A 461 38.43 5.28 -5.54
N PHE A 462 38.71 4.00 -5.62
CA PHE A 462 38.24 3.02 -4.67
C PHE A 462 39.35 2.00 -4.35
N THR A 463 39.31 1.46 -3.15
CA THR A 463 40.25 0.41 -2.70
C THR A 463 39.45 -0.73 -2.09
N ILE A 464 40.00 -1.95 -2.15
CA ILE A 464 39.42 -3.15 -1.54
C ILE A 464 40.46 -3.76 -0.62
N ASN A 465 40.10 -3.98 0.66
CA ASN A 465 40.90 -4.78 1.58
C ASN A 465 40.57 -6.27 1.36
N LYS A 466 41.46 -6.97 0.68
CA LYS A 466 41.26 -8.39 0.32
C LYS A 466 41.23 -9.30 1.55
N GLU A 467 41.99 -8.96 2.60
CA GLU A 467 42.02 -9.72 3.84
C GLU A 467 40.65 -9.67 4.54
N VAL A 468 40.13 -8.48 4.75
CA VAL A 468 38.77 -8.28 5.30
C VAL A 468 37.72 -8.91 4.42
N LEU A 469 37.83 -8.78 3.09
CA LEU A 469 36.88 -9.40 2.15
C LEU A 469 36.85 -10.94 2.29
N SER A 470 37.97 -11.57 2.59
CA SER A 470 38.05 -13.02 2.79
C SER A 470 37.34 -13.52 4.06
N THR A 471 37.04 -12.62 5.00
CA THR A 471 36.33 -12.91 6.27
C THR A 471 34.83 -12.69 6.20
N VAL A 472 34.27 -12.25 5.07
CA VAL A 472 32.83 -12.05 4.89
C VAL A 472 32.06 -13.33 5.19
N ASN A 473 31.10 -13.24 6.12
CA ASN A 473 30.29 -14.36 6.62
C ASN A 473 31.10 -15.51 7.27
N LYS A 474 32.30 -15.24 7.80
CA LYS A 474 33.16 -16.25 8.41
C LYS A 474 33.67 -15.89 9.83
N HIS A 475 32.97 -15.01 10.53
CA HIS A 475 33.35 -14.51 11.88
C HIS A 475 32.24 -14.74 12.90
#